data_7a3095c65436d439165706c6715a04cd
#
_entry.id   7a3095c65436d439165706c6715a04cd
#
_cell.length_a   1.000
_cell.length_b   1.000
_cell.length_c   1.000
_cell.angle_alpha   90.00
_cell.angle_beta   90.00
_cell.angle_gamma   90.00
#
_symmetry.space_group_name_H-M   'P 1'
#
loop_
_entity.id
_entity.type
_entity.pdbx_description
1 polymer ?
#
loop_
_entity_poly.entity_id
_entity_poly.type
_entity_poly.pdbx_seq_one_letter_code
_entity_poly.pdbx_strand_id
1 'polypeptide(L)'
;VVTLLLFLSISIAIRFSSRFFLSINNLISASNNIGKGNLNSKVPEIKTDKELEKLNKNFNLMIDRLKTQQNKLLTNERHEAWENVARKIAHEIKNPLTPIQLIIDSLKNKYTDLLDEDNKKSFNEKVKTINKQVKLIEQLVNEFSDFARMPKPILKKINLHKAINDTLNLMKIN
;
A
#
# COMPACT_ATOMS: atom_id res chain seq x y z
N VAL A 1 62.12 21.17 -26.15
CA VAL A 1 61.22 21.67 -25.10
C VAL A 1 59.78 21.86 -25.65
N VAL A 2 59.59 22.63 -26.72
CA VAL A 2 58.28 22.94 -27.33
C VAL A 2 57.56 21.68 -27.80
N THR A 3 58.23 20.75 -28.46
CA THR A 3 57.64 19.45 -28.92
C THR A 3 57.19 18.56 -27.77
N LEU A 4 57.92 18.54 -26.67
CA LEU A 4 57.56 17.79 -25.45
C LEU A 4 56.31 18.40 -24.78
N LEU A 5 56.23 19.72 -24.72
CA LEU A 5 55.05 20.41 -24.15
C LEU A 5 53.81 20.19 -25.01
N LEU A 6 53.93 20.19 -26.33
CA LEU A 6 52.85 19.87 -27.25
C LEU A 6 52.36 18.41 -27.08
N PHE A 7 53.29 17.47 -26.99
CA PHE A 7 52.93 16.06 -26.79
C PHE A 7 52.23 15.84 -25.43
N LEU A 8 52.71 16.49 -24.38
CA LEU A 8 52.11 16.45 -23.06
C LEU A 8 50.68 17.03 -23.06
N SER A 9 50.50 18.21 -23.69
CA SER A 9 49.17 18.84 -23.76
C SER A 9 48.16 18.02 -24.55
N ILE A 10 48.57 17.42 -25.67
CA ILE A 10 47.71 16.52 -26.46
C ILE A 10 47.37 15.27 -25.65
N SER A 11 48.32 14.68 -24.93
CA SER A 11 48.06 13.49 -24.09
C SER A 11 47.03 13.78 -22.96
N ILE A 12 47.14 14.92 -22.31
CA ILE A 12 46.21 15.39 -21.31
C ILE A 12 44.82 15.63 -21.91
N ALA A 13 44.75 16.29 -23.07
CA ALA A 13 43.50 16.58 -23.76
C ALA A 13 42.75 15.28 -24.17
N ILE A 14 43.47 14.28 -24.69
CA ILE A 14 42.91 12.99 -25.08
C ILE A 14 42.36 12.27 -23.83
N ARG A 15 43.10 12.23 -22.73
CA ARG A 15 42.65 11.58 -21.49
C ARG A 15 41.41 12.26 -20.89
N PHE A 16 41.39 13.57 -20.89
CA PHE A 16 40.24 14.36 -20.43
C PHE A 16 39.00 14.07 -21.32
N SER A 17 39.19 14.21 -22.63
CA SER A 17 38.13 13.96 -23.62
C SER A 17 37.51 12.55 -23.46
N SER A 18 38.35 11.52 -23.37
CA SER A 18 37.89 10.12 -23.22
C SER A 18 37.06 9.91 -21.96
N ARG A 19 37.44 10.49 -20.82
CA ARG A 19 36.70 10.39 -19.56
C ARG A 19 35.37 11.12 -19.63
N PHE A 20 35.38 12.31 -20.23
CA PHE A 20 34.19 13.12 -20.42
C PHE A 20 33.16 12.38 -21.28
N PHE A 21 33.54 11.88 -22.44
CA PHE A 21 32.64 11.12 -23.33
C PHE A 21 32.12 9.81 -22.69
N LEU A 22 32.96 9.13 -21.92
CA LEU A 22 32.53 7.92 -21.21
C LEU A 22 31.41 8.25 -20.19
N SER A 23 31.55 9.33 -19.43
CA SER A 23 30.53 9.76 -18.46
C SER A 23 29.23 10.14 -19.15
N ILE A 24 29.28 10.88 -20.23
CA ILE A 24 28.08 11.26 -21.00
C ILE A 24 27.40 10.05 -21.63
N ASN A 25 28.15 9.10 -22.21
CA ASN A 25 27.57 7.87 -22.77
C ASN A 25 26.88 7.01 -21.70
N ASN A 26 27.43 6.93 -20.49
CA ASN A 26 26.81 6.25 -19.37
C ASN A 26 25.47 6.91 -18.96
N LEU A 27 25.43 8.24 -18.94
CA LEU A 27 24.18 8.99 -18.68
C LEU A 27 23.12 8.74 -19.77
N ILE A 28 23.52 8.76 -21.05
CA ILE A 28 22.63 8.49 -22.17
C ILE A 28 22.09 7.06 -22.06
N SER A 29 22.95 6.07 -21.80
CA SER A 29 22.56 4.68 -21.65
C SER A 29 21.59 4.47 -20.48
N ALA A 30 21.87 5.09 -19.32
CA ALA A 30 20.99 5.05 -18.17
C ALA A 30 19.64 5.73 -18.46
N SER A 31 19.65 6.89 -19.13
CA SER A 31 18.43 7.59 -19.55
C SER A 31 17.57 6.74 -20.49
N ASN A 32 18.18 6.09 -21.48
CA ASN A 32 17.47 5.19 -22.40
C ASN A 32 16.85 3.98 -21.68
N ASN A 33 17.56 3.41 -20.70
CA ASN A 33 17.05 2.31 -19.89
C ASN A 33 15.86 2.74 -19.03
N ILE A 34 15.92 3.93 -18.45
CA ILE A 34 14.80 4.54 -17.69
C ILE A 34 13.61 4.78 -18.61
N GLY A 35 13.82 5.30 -19.83
CA GLY A 35 12.78 5.48 -20.82
C GLY A 35 12.06 4.17 -21.23
N LYS A 36 12.75 3.03 -21.10
CA LYS A 36 12.20 1.67 -21.28
C LYS A 36 11.56 1.11 -20.00
N GLY A 37 11.46 1.89 -18.92
CA GLY A 37 10.86 1.49 -17.65
C GLY A 37 11.80 0.81 -16.65
N ASN A 38 13.10 0.67 -16.97
CA ASN A 38 14.07 0.06 -16.06
C ASN A 38 14.67 1.10 -15.10
N LEU A 39 14.01 1.35 -13.98
CA LEU A 39 14.45 2.26 -12.93
C LEU A 39 15.57 1.69 -12.02
N ASN A 40 16.12 0.51 -12.33
CA ASN A 40 17.27 -0.03 -11.60
C ASN A 40 18.60 0.33 -12.25
N SER A 41 18.58 0.98 -13.41
CA SER A 41 19.77 1.38 -14.15
C SER A 41 20.35 2.66 -13.55
N LYS A 42 21.45 2.54 -12.81
CA LYS A 42 22.20 3.67 -12.26
C LYS A 42 23.43 3.98 -13.11
N VAL A 43 23.83 5.25 -13.11
CA VAL A 43 25.10 5.66 -13.70
C VAL A 43 26.22 5.24 -12.77
N PRO A 44 27.28 4.56 -13.28
CA PRO A 44 28.44 4.17 -12.48
C PRO A 44 29.14 5.39 -11.87
N GLU A 45 29.60 5.27 -10.64
CA GLU A 45 30.45 6.26 -10.01
C GLU A 45 31.87 6.17 -10.58
N ILE A 46 32.17 7.01 -11.55
CA ILE A 46 33.52 7.12 -12.13
C ILE A 46 34.13 8.37 -11.55
N LYS A 47 35.35 8.26 -10.97
CA LYS A 47 36.15 9.44 -10.57
C LYS A 47 36.50 10.25 -11.80
N THR A 48 35.79 11.32 -12.01
CA THR A 48 35.93 12.30 -13.08
C THR A 48 36.05 13.69 -12.48
N ASP A 49 35.83 14.74 -13.29
CA ASP A 49 35.74 16.11 -12.80
C ASP A 49 34.57 16.24 -11.79
N LYS A 50 34.75 17.11 -10.80
CA LYS A 50 33.79 17.34 -9.72
C LYS A 50 32.38 17.65 -10.23
N GLU A 51 32.26 18.36 -11.33
CA GLU A 51 30.99 18.74 -11.96
C GLU A 51 30.26 17.53 -12.54
N LEU A 52 30.98 16.64 -13.23
CA LEU A 52 30.42 15.39 -13.79
C LEU A 52 30.06 14.41 -12.70
N GLU A 53 30.88 14.30 -11.66
CA GLU A 53 30.56 13.48 -10.49
C GLU A 53 29.27 13.95 -9.80
N LYS A 54 29.12 15.27 -9.61
CA LYS A 54 27.90 15.87 -9.07
C LYS A 54 26.70 15.65 -9.97
N LEU A 55 26.85 15.72 -11.29
CA LEU A 55 25.81 15.42 -12.26
C LEU A 55 25.34 13.96 -12.16
N ASN A 56 26.28 13.01 -12.17
CA ASN A 56 25.99 11.58 -12.03
C ASN A 56 25.24 11.26 -10.72
N LYS A 57 25.71 11.85 -9.61
CA LYS A 57 25.06 11.71 -8.30
C LYS A 57 23.63 12.26 -8.29
N ASN A 58 23.43 13.47 -8.84
CA ASN A 58 22.10 14.07 -8.93
C ASN A 58 21.17 13.26 -9.83
N PHE A 59 21.68 12.71 -10.93
CA PHE A 59 20.94 11.83 -11.82
C PHE A 59 20.51 10.55 -11.10
N ASN A 60 21.41 9.90 -10.36
CA ASN A 60 21.09 8.71 -9.56
C ASN A 60 20.05 9.01 -8.46
N LEU A 61 20.15 10.17 -7.80
CA LEU A 61 19.14 10.63 -6.84
C LEU A 61 17.77 10.84 -7.49
N MET A 62 17.73 11.37 -8.70
CA MET A 62 16.48 11.51 -9.47
C MET A 62 15.86 10.15 -9.76
N ILE A 63 16.66 9.17 -10.18
CA ILE A 63 16.18 7.79 -10.42
C ILE A 63 15.59 7.18 -9.14
N ASP A 64 16.26 7.31 -8.00
CA ASP A 64 15.79 6.79 -6.72
C ASP A 64 14.45 7.44 -6.30
N ARG A 65 14.28 8.74 -6.58
CA ARG A 65 13.02 9.45 -6.35
C ARG A 65 11.90 8.94 -7.27
N LEU A 66 12.19 8.77 -8.57
CA LEU A 66 11.23 8.23 -9.54
C LEU A 66 10.76 6.83 -9.14
N LYS A 67 11.70 5.95 -8.77
CA LYS A 67 11.39 4.59 -8.28
C LYS A 67 10.51 4.62 -7.04
N THR A 68 10.83 5.49 -6.09
CA THR A 68 10.04 5.67 -4.87
C THR A 68 8.62 6.16 -5.18
N GLN A 69 8.48 7.12 -6.10
CA GLN A 69 7.17 7.63 -6.53
C GLN A 69 6.37 6.56 -7.26
N GLN A 70 6.97 5.81 -8.17
CA GLN A 70 6.32 4.71 -8.87
C GLN A 70 5.81 3.64 -7.89
N ASN A 71 6.63 3.23 -6.93
CA ASN A 71 6.22 2.27 -5.90
C ASN A 71 5.05 2.79 -5.05
N LYS A 72 5.05 4.08 -4.70
CA LYS A 72 3.93 4.71 -3.98
C LYS A 72 2.65 4.71 -4.81
N LEU A 73 2.73 5.01 -6.11
CA LEU A 73 1.57 4.96 -7.02
C LEU A 73 0.99 3.54 -7.09
N LEU A 74 1.83 2.54 -7.36
CA LEU A 74 1.42 1.12 -7.40
C LEU A 74 0.77 0.65 -6.09
N THR A 75 1.32 1.06 -4.95
CA THR A 75 0.75 0.74 -3.64
C THR A 75 -0.62 1.42 -3.45
N ASN A 76 -0.77 2.67 -3.88
CA ASN A 76 -2.03 3.39 -3.81
C ASN A 76 -3.10 2.77 -4.72
N GLU A 77 -2.75 2.43 -5.96
CA GLU A 77 -3.67 1.77 -6.92
C GLU A 77 -4.14 0.42 -6.38
N ARG A 78 -3.24 -0.38 -5.80
CA ARG A 78 -3.61 -1.65 -5.15
C ARG A 78 -4.55 -1.43 -3.96
N HIS A 79 -4.31 -0.38 -3.18
CA HIS A 79 -5.15 -0.04 -2.02
C HIS A 79 -6.56 0.36 -2.46
N GLU A 80 -6.66 1.21 -3.48
CA GLU A 80 -7.95 1.64 -4.05
C GLU A 80 -8.73 0.47 -4.67
N ALA A 81 -8.03 -0.38 -5.43
CA ALA A 81 -8.63 -1.59 -5.99
C ALA A 81 -9.17 -2.52 -4.88
N TRP A 82 -8.39 -2.71 -3.80
CA TRP A 82 -8.79 -3.51 -2.65
C TRP A 82 -9.99 -2.93 -1.92
N GLU A 83 -10.02 -1.62 -1.67
CA GLU A 83 -11.16 -0.93 -1.07
C GLU A 83 -12.44 -1.13 -1.87
N ASN A 84 -12.36 -1.00 -3.19
CA ASN A 84 -13.51 -1.20 -4.08
C ASN A 84 -14.01 -2.64 -4.05
N VAL A 85 -13.12 -3.64 -4.06
CA VAL A 85 -13.47 -5.06 -3.95
C VAL A 85 -14.14 -5.36 -2.61
N ALA A 86 -13.56 -4.90 -1.50
CA ALA A 86 -14.11 -5.13 -0.16
C ALA A 86 -15.50 -4.50 0.00
N ARG A 87 -15.71 -3.28 -0.52
CA ARG A 87 -17.01 -2.61 -0.53
C ARG A 87 -18.05 -3.43 -1.31
N LYS A 88 -17.69 -3.90 -2.49
CA LYS A 88 -18.57 -4.72 -3.33
C LYS A 88 -18.95 -6.02 -2.62
N ILE A 89 -17.96 -6.74 -2.08
CA ILE A 89 -18.20 -7.98 -1.32
C ILE A 89 -19.12 -7.72 -0.13
N ALA A 90 -18.89 -6.65 0.63
CA ALA A 90 -19.73 -6.31 1.77
C ALA A 90 -21.19 -6.08 1.34
N HIS A 91 -21.43 -5.39 0.25
CA HIS A 91 -22.79 -5.21 -0.30
C HIS A 91 -23.41 -6.53 -0.76
N GLU A 92 -22.67 -7.35 -1.49
CA GLU A 92 -23.15 -8.63 -2.02
C GLU A 92 -23.46 -9.64 -0.90
N ILE A 93 -22.77 -9.58 0.25
CA ILE A 93 -23.07 -10.42 1.42
C ILE A 93 -24.26 -9.86 2.20
N LYS A 94 -24.39 -8.54 2.35
CA LYS A 94 -25.56 -7.94 3.05
C LYS A 94 -26.88 -8.18 2.34
N ASN A 95 -26.87 -8.20 1.02
CA ASN A 95 -28.06 -8.39 0.22
C ASN A 95 -28.85 -9.65 0.57
N PRO A 96 -28.28 -10.86 0.70
CA PRO A 96 -29.01 -12.04 1.15
C PRO A 96 -29.31 -12.07 2.65
N LEU A 97 -28.56 -11.38 3.50
CA LEU A 97 -28.78 -11.37 4.95
C LEU A 97 -30.10 -10.69 5.33
N THR A 98 -30.45 -9.59 4.68
CA THR A 98 -31.71 -8.86 4.93
C THR A 98 -32.95 -9.74 4.70
N PRO A 99 -33.14 -10.42 3.55
CA PRO A 99 -34.29 -11.31 3.39
C PRO A 99 -34.25 -12.51 4.32
N ILE A 100 -33.10 -13.07 4.67
CA ILE A 100 -32.97 -14.15 5.67
C ILE A 100 -33.52 -13.68 7.01
N GLN A 101 -33.14 -12.49 7.46
CA GLN A 101 -33.65 -11.91 8.71
C GLN A 101 -35.18 -11.73 8.70
N LEU A 102 -35.70 -11.18 7.61
CA LEU A 102 -37.16 -11.01 7.44
C LEU A 102 -37.91 -12.35 7.47
N ILE A 103 -37.39 -13.39 6.83
CA ILE A 103 -37.98 -14.73 6.86
C ILE A 103 -37.95 -15.30 8.27
N ILE A 104 -36.87 -15.18 9.01
CA ILE A 104 -36.72 -15.64 10.39
C ILE A 104 -37.74 -14.95 11.30
N ASP A 105 -37.88 -13.62 11.18
CA ASP A 105 -38.82 -12.83 11.95
C ASP A 105 -40.27 -13.19 11.58
N SER A 106 -40.57 -13.43 10.31
CA SER A 106 -41.86 -13.91 9.84
C SER A 106 -42.20 -15.28 10.39
N LEU A 107 -41.24 -16.25 10.35
CA LEU A 107 -41.41 -17.59 10.94
C LEU A 107 -41.68 -17.49 12.43
N LYS A 108 -40.93 -16.65 13.15
CA LYS A 108 -41.15 -16.44 14.59
C LYS A 108 -42.55 -15.93 14.86
N ASN A 109 -43.00 -14.88 14.17
CA ASN A 109 -44.29 -14.27 14.39
C ASN A 109 -45.46 -15.19 14.02
N LYS A 110 -45.31 -16.01 12.97
CA LYS A 110 -46.38 -16.88 12.49
C LYS A 110 -46.56 -18.19 13.28
N TYR A 111 -45.43 -18.76 13.74
CA TYR A 111 -45.45 -20.13 14.28
C TYR A 111 -45.29 -20.19 15.80
N THR A 112 -44.79 -19.16 16.48
CA THR A 112 -44.56 -19.19 17.93
C THR A 112 -45.82 -19.54 18.72
N ASP A 113 -46.97 -18.99 18.34
CA ASP A 113 -48.23 -19.18 19.04
C ASP A 113 -49.00 -20.45 18.63
N LEU A 114 -48.53 -21.17 17.61
CA LEU A 114 -49.09 -22.44 17.16
C LEU A 114 -48.42 -23.66 17.82
N LEU A 115 -47.36 -23.45 18.58
CA LEU A 115 -46.57 -24.51 19.21
C LEU A 115 -47.00 -24.69 20.68
N ASP A 116 -46.95 -25.93 21.16
CA ASP A 116 -47.04 -26.26 22.58
C ASP A 116 -45.80 -25.69 23.34
N GLU A 117 -45.90 -25.53 24.66
CA GLU A 117 -44.92 -24.81 25.47
C GLU A 117 -43.49 -25.36 25.35
N ASP A 118 -43.32 -26.69 25.28
CA ASP A 118 -41.97 -27.29 25.15
C ASP A 118 -41.35 -27.02 23.78
N ASN A 119 -42.13 -27.18 22.71
CA ASN A 119 -41.71 -26.91 21.35
C ASN A 119 -41.51 -25.39 21.09
N LYS A 120 -42.36 -24.56 21.72
CA LYS A 120 -42.25 -23.10 21.67
C LYS A 120 -40.91 -22.60 22.24
N LYS A 121 -40.49 -23.15 23.39
CA LYS A 121 -39.21 -22.82 24.01
C LYS A 121 -38.03 -23.20 23.10
N SER A 122 -38.01 -24.44 22.62
CA SER A 122 -36.99 -24.96 21.71
C SER A 122 -36.93 -24.17 20.41
N PHE A 123 -38.07 -23.83 19.81
CA PHE A 123 -38.17 -23.03 18.60
C PHE A 123 -37.59 -21.61 18.79
N ASN A 124 -37.98 -20.91 19.89
CA ASN A 124 -37.49 -19.57 20.18
C ASN A 124 -35.98 -19.56 20.43
N GLU A 125 -35.40 -20.57 21.08
CA GLU A 125 -33.97 -20.70 21.27
C GLU A 125 -33.21 -20.85 19.94
N LYS A 126 -33.75 -21.68 19.03
CA LYS A 126 -33.18 -21.88 17.69
C LYS A 126 -33.24 -20.59 16.85
N VAL A 127 -34.39 -19.93 16.84
CA VAL A 127 -34.56 -18.64 16.14
C VAL A 127 -33.65 -17.58 16.70
N LYS A 128 -33.51 -17.48 18.02
CA LYS A 128 -32.59 -16.57 18.69
C LYS A 128 -31.14 -16.86 18.29
N THR A 129 -30.78 -18.15 18.19
CA THR A 129 -29.42 -18.55 17.78
C THR A 129 -29.14 -18.14 16.32
N ILE A 130 -30.07 -18.39 15.39
CA ILE A 130 -29.93 -18.02 13.99
C ILE A 130 -29.79 -16.48 13.86
N ASN A 131 -30.68 -15.72 14.54
CA ASN A 131 -30.60 -14.26 14.53
C ASN A 131 -29.27 -13.73 15.07
N LYS A 132 -28.72 -14.38 16.10
CA LYS A 132 -27.38 -14.03 16.61
C LYS A 132 -26.31 -14.29 15.58
N GLN A 133 -26.36 -15.40 14.84
CA GLN A 133 -25.37 -15.70 13.78
C GLN A 133 -25.48 -14.73 12.60
N VAL A 134 -26.70 -14.38 12.16
CA VAL A 134 -26.91 -13.40 11.08
C VAL A 134 -26.32 -12.04 11.48
N LYS A 135 -26.58 -11.56 12.71
CA LYS A 135 -25.99 -10.31 13.21
C LYS A 135 -24.46 -10.37 13.30
N LEU A 136 -23.91 -11.50 13.71
CA LEU A 136 -22.45 -11.69 13.76
C LEU A 136 -21.84 -11.61 12.36
N ILE A 137 -22.45 -12.24 11.35
CA ILE A 137 -21.99 -12.17 9.97
C ILE A 137 -22.05 -10.72 9.47
N GLU A 138 -23.16 -10.01 9.75
CA GLU A 138 -23.31 -8.60 9.38
C GLU A 138 -22.21 -7.72 10.01
N GLN A 139 -21.90 -7.94 11.29
CA GLN A 139 -20.84 -7.25 11.99
C GLN A 139 -19.47 -7.53 11.37
N LEU A 140 -19.14 -8.80 11.12
CA LEU A 140 -17.87 -9.19 10.48
C LEU A 140 -17.70 -8.56 9.09
N VAL A 141 -18.78 -8.50 8.30
CA VAL A 141 -18.80 -7.88 6.97
C VAL A 141 -18.57 -6.37 7.08
N ASN A 142 -19.15 -5.70 8.07
CA ASN A 142 -18.92 -4.29 8.34
C ASN A 142 -17.46 -4.04 8.73
N GLU A 143 -16.94 -4.79 9.68
CA GLU A 143 -15.54 -4.71 10.13
C GLU A 143 -14.56 -4.95 8.98
N PHE A 144 -14.84 -5.93 8.10
CA PHE A 144 -14.04 -6.18 6.90
C PHE A 144 -14.06 -4.98 5.94
N SER A 145 -15.23 -4.39 5.69
CA SER A 145 -15.37 -3.21 4.83
C SER A 145 -14.65 -2.00 5.42
N ASP A 146 -14.74 -1.79 6.72
CA ASP A 146 -14.07 -0.69 7.42
C ASP A 146 -12.56 -0.89 7.47
N PHE A 147 -12.09 -2.12 7.67
CA PHE A 147 -10.67 -2.47 7.57
C PHE A 147 -10.09 -2.16 6.20
N ALA A 148 -10.81 -2.46 5.13
CA ALA A 148 -10.37 -2.15 3.76
C ALA A 148 -10.32 -0.65 3.46
N ARG A 149 -11.08 0.15 4.19
CA ARG A 149 -11.12 1.63 4.12
C ARG A 149 -10.12 2.33 5.00
N MET A 150 -9.21 1.61 5.66
CA MET A 150 -8.30 2.26 6.58
C MET A 150 -7.66 3.51 5.95
N PRO A 151 -7.87 4.70 6.52
CA PRO A 151 -7.25 5.91 6.04
C PRO A 151 -5.73 5.79 6.15
N LYS A 152 -5.02 6.39 5.21
CA LYS A 152 -3.55 6.43 5.28
C LYS A 152 -3.15 6.98 6.64
N PRO A 153 -2.15 6.36 7.32
CA PRO A 153 -1.74 6.83 8.63
C PRO A 153 -1.27 8.28 8.56
N ILE A 154 -1.88 9.13 9.33
CA ILE A 154 -1.46 10.53 9.49
C ILE A 154 -0.43 10.54 10.61
N LEU A 155 0.84 10.68 10.24
CA LEU A 155 1.91 10.77 11.21
C LEU A 155 1.79 12.07 12.01
N LYS A 156 1.55 11.94 13.32
CA LYS A 156 1.50 13.05 14.28
C LYS A 156 2.55 12.83 15.35
N LYS A 157 3.17 13.91 15.84
CA LYS A 157 3.97 13.83 17.06
C LYS A 157 3.05 13.48 18.22
N ILE A 158 3.27 12.34 18.85
CA ILE A 158 2.48 11.89 20.00
C ILE A 158 3.42 11.66 21.19
N ASN A 159 2.87 11.79 22.40
CA ASN A 159 3.56 11.35 23.61
C ASN A 159 3.42 9.82 23.71
N LEU A 160 4.52 9.11 23.50
CA LEU A 160 4.56 7.64 23.51
C LEU A 160 4.08 7.08 24.87
N HIS A 161 4.47 7.71 25.97
CA HIS A 161 4.07 7.28 27.32
C HIS A 161 2.54 7.33 27.50
N LYS A 162 1.92 8.39 27.02
CA LYS A 162 0.46 8.52 27.03
C LYS A 162 -0.20 7.44 26.16
N ALA A 163 0.29 7.21 24.94
CA ALA A 163 -0.26 6.19 24.05
C ALA A 163 -0.18 4.78 24.64
N ILE A 164 0.93 4.43 25.29
CA ILE A 164 1.09 3.14 25.98
C ILE A 164 0.10 3.02 27.13
N ASN A 165 -0.03 4.04 27.99
CA ASN A 165 -0.95 4.02 29.11
C ASN A 165 -2.42 3.90 28.65
N ASP A 166 -2.81 4.63 27.62
CA ASP A 166 -4.15 4.55 27.03
C ASP A 166 -4.46 3.13 26.53
N THR A 167 -3.51 2.49 25.85
CA THR A 167 -3.64 1.11 25.36
C THR A 167 -3.72 0.10 26.50
N LEU A 168 -2.88 0.24 27.54
CA LEU A 168 -2.91 -0.63 28.73
C LEU A 168 -4.24 -0.49 29.51
N ASN A 169 -4.80 0.70 29.58
CA ASN A 169 -6.10 0.92 30.21
C ASN A 169 -7.23 0.25 29.43
N LEU A 170 -7.21 0.29 28.09
CA LEU A 170 -8.17 -0.43 27.25
C LEU A 170 -8.10 -1.94 27.43
N MET A 171 -6.88 -2.51 27.63
CA MET A 171 -6.70 -3.94 27.87
C MET A 171 -7.10 -4.41 29.28
N LYS A 172 -7.14 -3.49 30.26
CA LYS A 172 -7.57 -3.82 31.65
C LYS A 172 -9.09 -3.81 31.83
N ILE A 173 -9.85 -3.29 30.87
CA ILE A 173 -11.32 -3.20 30.93
C ILE A 173 -12.00 -4.44 30.29
N ASN A 174 -11.24 -5.32 29.63
CA ASN A 174 -11.70 -6.63 29.14
C ASN A 174 -11.18 -7.76 30.03
#